data_54f7d5d1370a868adffaab75ea102983
#
_entry.id   54f7d5d1370a868adffaab75ea102983
#
_cell.length_a   1.000
_cell.length_b   1.000
_cell.length_c   1.000
_cell.angle_alpha   90.00
_cell.angle_beta   90.00
_cell.angle_gamma   90.00
#
_symmetry.space_group_name_H-M   'P 1'
#
loop_
_entity.id
_entity.type
_entity.pdbx_description
1 polymer ?
#
loop_
_entity_poly.entity_id
_entity_poly.type
_entity_poly.pdbx_seq_one_letter_code
_entity_poly.pdbx_strand_id
1 'polypeptide(L)'
;MSVGQNIFEKNKIYHGDCLEVMKQIPNKYIDHIICDLPFYQVVKDDWDNQWKTEKDYIDWCRMVIIEYKRIIKDNGNLFLFTGRQYNRKIATILDEYFNEKRIIIWARKRNFNNTRGKALASGYEPICYYCNGDNGVFNNVKIKPDTKRKEYVDGFLKDGITLSDVWSDISALPHNSKEKLNHPTQKPQKLIERIIQIGTNEGDLILDNCSGSGTLAIECIRNNRNWIMIEQKEEYYNLSLKRVEDFLNSFSHETPIEDGK
;
A
#
# COMPACT_ATOMS: atom_id res chain seq x y z
N MET A 1 -8.04 -33.24 -23.03
CA MET A 1 -8.68 -32.71 -21.81
C MET A 1 -8.03 -31.35 -21.56
N SER A 2 -8.72 -30.26 -21.85
CA SER A 2 -8.23 -28.92 -21.58
C SER A 2 -8.19 -28.73 -20.06
N VAL A 3 -6.98 -28.61 -19.51
CA VAL A 3 -6.79 -28.16 -18.15
C VAL A 3 -7.34 -26.73 -18.12
N GLY A 4 -8.51 -26.55 -17.52
CA GLY A 4 -9.07 -25.22 -17.29
C GLY A 4 -8.03 -24.40 -16.51
N GLN A 5 -7.48 -23.38 -17.16
CA GLN A 5 -6.66 -22.38 -16.46
C GLN A 5 -7.56 -21.78 -15.38
N ASN A 6 -7.24 -22.07 -14.13
CA ASN A 6 -7.86 -21.45 -12.98
C ASN A 6 -7.43 -19.97 -13.04
N ILE A 7 -8.22 -19.14 -13.73
CA ILE A 7 -7.93 -17.71 -13.88
C ILE A 7 -8.20 -17.09 -12.50
N PHE A 8 -7.14 -16.68 -11.82
CA PHE A 8 -7.27 -15.97 -10.56
C PHE A 8 -7.98 -14.63 -10.84
N GLU A 9 -9.14 -14.42 -10.22
CA GLU A 9 -10.01 -13.30 -10.55
C GLU A 9 -9.43 -11.97 -10.08
N LYS A 10 -9.40 -10.98 -10.97
CA LYS A 10 -9.05 -9.59 -10.65
C LYS A 10 -10.22 -8.88 -9.98
N ASN A 11 -9.93 -7.76 -9.33
CA ASN A 11 -10.91 -6.88 -8.67
C ASN A 11 -11.73 -7.64 -7.62
N LYS A 12 -11.03 -8.45 -6.83
CA LYS A 12 -11.61 -9.34 -5.83
C LYS A 12 -10.81 -9.32 -4.53
N ILE A 13 -11.53 -9.43 -3.42
CA ILE A 13 -10.95 -9.67 -2.10
C ILE A 13 -11.07 -11.17 -1.79
N TYR A 14 -9.96 -11.80 -1.44
CA TYR A 14 -9.89 -13.20 -1.04
C TYR A 14 -9.79 -13.29 0.48
N HIS A 15 -10.65 -14.11 1.10
CA HIS A 15 -10.58 -14.40 2.52
C HIS A 15 -9.65 -15.58 2.77
N GLY A 16 -8.62 -15.40 3.60
CA GLY A 16 -7.71 -16.48 3.99
C GLY A 16 -6.30 -16.03 4.35
N ASP A 17 -5.48 -17.01 4.70
CA ASP A 17 -4.05 -16.81 4.92
C ASP A 17 -3.38 -16.35 3.62
N CYS A 18 -2.57 -15.30 3.71
CA CYS A 18 -2.00 -14.69 2.52
C CYS A 18 -1.02 -15.62 1.77
N LEU A 19 -0.26 -16.45 2.48
CA LEU A 19 0.66 -17.40 1.84
C LEU A 19 -0.12 -18.50 1.11
N GLU A 20 -1.18 -19.02 1.71
CA GLU A 20 -2.00 -20.08 1.09
C GLU A 20 -2.76 -19.55 -0.15
N VAL A 21 -3.24 -18.31 -0.10
CA VAL A 21 -3.91 -17.69 -1.25
C VAL A 21 -2.89 -17.34 -2.33
N MET A 22 -1.73 -16.74 -1.98
CA MET A 22 -0.70 -16.38 -2.96
C MET A 22 -0.16 -17.59 -3.72
N LYS A 23 -0.06 -18.79 -3.11
CA LYS A 23 0.35 -20.02 -3.80
C LYS A 23 -0.53 -20.37 -5.02
N GLN A 24 -1.77 -19.89 -5.04
CA GLN A 24 -2.72 -20.14 -6.13
C GLN A 24 -2.56 -19.11 -7.27
N ILE A 25 -1.88 -17.98 -7.02
CA ILE A 25 -1.60 -16.96 -8.04
C ILE A 25 -0.53 -17.51 -9.00
N PRO A 26 -0.75 -17.42 -10.33
CA PRO A 26 0.27 -17.85 -11.29
C PRO A 26 1.57 -17.07 -11.17
N ASN A 27 2.68 -17.68 -11.61
CA ASN A 27 3.96 -17.00 -11.70
C ASN A 27 3.87 -15.78 -12.63
N LYS A 28 4.52 -14.67 -12.26
CA LYS A 28 4.58 -13.44 -13.08
C LYS A 28 3.20 -12.92 -13.51
N TYR A 29 2.22 -13.02 -12.61
CA TYR A 29 0.85 -12.60 -12.90
C TYR A 29 0.56 -11.17 -12.44
N ILE A 30 1.16 -10.73 -11.34
CA ILE A 30 0.96 -9.43 -10.69
C ILE A 30 1.91 -8.39 -11.30
N ASP A 31 1.37 -7.21 -11.66
CA ASP A 31 2.21 -6.12 -12.17
C ASP A 31 2.97 -5.43 -11.03
N HIS A 32 2.30 -5.11 -9.93
CA HIS A 32 2.90 -4.41 -8.79
C HIS A 32 2.35 -4.93 -7.46
N ILE A 33 3.12 -4.73 -6.40
CA ILE A 33 2.70 -5.06 -5.03
C ILE A 33 2.77 -3.80 -4.17
N ILE A 34 1.68 -3.48 -3.47
CA ILE A 34 1.61 -2.40 -2.48
C ILE A 34 0.98 -3.01 -1.23
N CYS A 35 1.74 -3.20 -0.18
CA CYS A 35 1.28 -3.91 1.00
C CYS A 35 1.76 -3.27 2.31
N ASP A 36 0.88 -3.26 3.29
CA ASP A 36 1.16 -2.89 4.68
C ASP A 36 1.29 -4.17 5.51
N LEU A 37 2.52 -4.70 5.63
CA LEU A 37 2.76 -5.92 6.39
C LEU A 37 2.40 -5.72 7.89
N PRO A 38 1.95 -6.76 8.60
CA PRO A 38 1.87 -6.74 10.06
C PRO A 38 3.18 -6.30 10.68
N PHE A 39 3.15 -5.54 11.78
CA PHE A 39 4.35 -4.92 12.36
C PHE A 39 4.95 -5.67 13.55
N TYR A 40 4.37 -6.80 13.92
CA TYR A 40 4.73 -7.64 15.05
C TYR A 40 4.82 -6.89 16.38
N GLN A 41 3.84 -7.16 17.25
CA GLN A 41 3.72 -6.60 18.61
C GLN A 41 3.61 -5.07 18.69
N VAL A 42 3.07 -4.41 17.65
CA VAL A 42 2.82 -2.96 17.65
C VAL A 42 1.39 -2.64 18.09
N VAL A 43 0.42 -3.45 17.69
CA VAL A 43 -0.97 -3.37 18.13
C VAL A 43 -1.35 -4.61 18.93
N LYS A 44 -2.44 -4.52 19.73
CA LYS A 44 -2.88 -5.64 20.58
C LYS A 44 -3.80 -6.64 19.86
N ASP A 45 -3.89 -6.55 18.55
CA ASP A 45 -4.69 -7.47 17.74
C ASP A 45 -3.97 -8.79 17.47
N ASP A 46 -4.73 -9.88 17.34
CA ASP A 46 -4.20 -11.24 17.17
C ASP A 46 -3.34 -11.38 15.92
N TRP A 47 -3.73 -10.71 14.82
CA TRP A 47 -2.98 -10.72 13.56
C TRP A 47 -1.58 -10.10 13.67
N ASP A 48 -1.34 -9.19 14.63
CA ASP A 48 -0.02 -8.57 14.88
C ASP A 48 0.78 -9.33 15.97
N ASN A 49 0.15 -10.33 16.61
CA ASN A 49 0.72 -11.10 17.73
C ASN A 49 0.73 -12.61 17.47
N GLN A 50 0.55 -13.06 16.23
CA GLN A 50 0.45 -14.47 15.88
C GLN A 50 1.81 -15.21 15.92
N TRP A 51 2.93 -14.50 15.90
CA TRP A 51 4.27 -15.11 15.96
C TRP A 51 4.77 -15.16 17.41
N LYS A 52 5.35 -16.30 17.79
CA LYS A 52 5.87 -16.51 19.16
C LYS A 52 7.15 -15.72 19.41
N THR A 53 8.00 -15.62 18.38
CA THR A 53 9.29 -14.93 18.46
C THR A 53 9.46 -13.98 17.29
N GLU A 54 10.37 -13.01 17.46
CA GLU A 54 10.80 -12.14 16.35
C GLU A 54 11.35 -12.97 15.17
N LYS A 55 12.04 -14.07 15.45
CA LYS A 55 12.56 -14.94 14.41
C LYS A 55 11.43 -15.52 13.56
N ASP A 56 10.36 -16.02 14.19
CA ASP A 56 9.20 -16.57 13.46
C ASP A 56 8.55 -15.52 12.56
N TYR A 57 8.45 -14.28 13.04
CA TYR A 57 7.96 -13.16 12.24
C TYR A 57 8.86 -12.86 11.03
N ILE A 58 10.17 -12.79 11.23
CA ILE A 58 11.13 -12.54 10.14
C ILE A 58 11.15 -13.71 9.14
N ASP A 59 11.05 -14.95 9.60
CA ASP A 59 10.94 -16.13 8.74
C ASP A 59 9.63 -16.09 7.91
N TRP A 60 8.52 -15.66 8.50
CA TRP A 60 7.27 -15.44 7.78
C TRP A 60 7.42 -14.32 6.73
N CYS A 61 8.02 -13.17 7.07
CA CYS A 61 8.29 -12.11 6.10
C CYS A 61 9.13 -12.63 4.91
N ARG A 62 10.12 -13.50 5.17
CA ARG A 62 10.93 -14.13 4.12
C ARG A 62 10.08 -15.00 3.19
N MET A 63 9.17 -15.82 3.73
CA MET A 63 8.27 -16.63 2.92
C MET A 63 7.36 -15.76 2.03
N VAL A 64 6.83 -14.68 2.58
CA VAL A 64 6.02 -13.69 1.82
C VAL A 64 6.84 -13.07 0.68
N ILE A 65 8.08 -12.66 0.94
CA ILE A 65 8.97 -12.05 -0.07
C ILE A 65 9.35 -13.04 -1.16
N ILE A 66 9.54 -14.32 -0.84
CA ILE A 66 9.77 -15.38 -1.84
C ILE A 66 8.55 -15.54 -2.74
N GLU A 67 7.33 -15.54 -2.18
CA GLU A 67 6.10 -15.59 -2.97
C GLU A 67 5.95 -14.34 -3.84
N TYR A 68 6.27 -13.15 -3.33
CA TYR A 68 6.29 -11.94 -4.14
C TYR A 68 7.20 -12.08 -5.36
N LYS A 69 8.43 -12.62 -5.16
CA LYS A 69 9.37 -12.85 -6.27
C LYS A 69 8.81 -13.78 -7.34
N ARG A 70 8.03 -14.78 -6.94
CA ARG A 70 7.41 -15.74 -7.84
C ARG A 70 6.29 -15.13 -8.67
N ILE A 71 5.40 -14.37 -8.00
CA ILE A 71 4.15 -13.89 -8.61
C ILE A 71 4.25 -12.56 -9.34
N ILE A 72 5.24 -11.72 -8.98
CA ILE A 72 5.42 -10.40 -9.61
C ILE A 72 6.08 -10.54 -10.98
N LYS A 73 5.64 -9.75 -11.94
CA LYS A 73 6.24 -9.66 -13.29
C LYS A 73 7.65 -9.05 -13.23
N ASP A 74 8.41 -9.27 -14.29
CA ASP A 74 9.69 -8.58 -14.49
C ASP A 74 9.43 -7.07 -14.57
N ASN A 75 10.30 -6.28 -13.92
CA ASN A 75 10.17 -4.84 -13.74
C ASN A 75 8.93 -4.38 -12.93
N GLY A 76 8.23 -5.29 -12.26
CA GLY A 76 7.16 -4.94 -11.32
C GLY A 76 7.72 -4.24 -10.08
N ASN A 77 7.02 -3.21 -9.62
CA ASN A 77 7.37 -2.45 -8.43
C ASN A 77 6.77 -3.07 -7.17
N LEU A 78 7.51 -2.94 -6.07
CA LEU A 78 7.12 -3.38 -4.75
C LEU A 78 7.22 -2.20 -3.77
N PHE A 79 6.10 -1.85 -3.12
CA PHE A 79 6.04 -0.86 -2.05
C PHE A 79 5.57 -1.55 -0.77
N LEU A 80 6.47 -1.68 0.21
CA LEU A 80 6.15 -2.32 1.48
C LEU A 80 6.26 -1.35 2.65
N PHE A 81 5.19 -1.26 3.42
CA PHE A 81 5.22 -0.68 4.75
C PHE A 81 5.71 -1.76 5.71
N THR A 82 6.84 -1.55 6.35
CA THR A 82 7.53 -2.58 7.15
C THR A 82 7.59 -2.26 8.63
N GLY A 83 7.02 -1.13 9.01
CA GLY A 83 7.21 -0.59 10.34
C GLY A 83 8.68 -0.20 10.62
N ARG A 84 8.87 0.86 11.40
CA ARG A 84 10.22 1.39 11.71
C ARG A 84 11.13 0.37 12.39
N GLN A 85 10.55 -0.48 13.24
CA GLN A 85 11.31 -1.42 14.09
C GLN A 85 12.00 -2.51 13.27
N TYR A 86 11.33 -3.01 12.23
CA TYR A 86 11.78 -4.16 11.44
C TYR A 86 12.26 -3.79 10.04
N ASN A 87 12.14 -2.53 9.63
CA ASN A 87 12.49 -2.08 8.28
C ASN A 87 13.87 -2.59 7.83
N ARG A 88 14.92 -2.41 8.64
CA ARG A 88 16.27 -2.84 8.26
C ARG A 88 16.36 -4.34 8.01
N LYS A 89 15.71 -5.17 8.84
CA LYS A 89 15.74 -6.64 8.70
C LYS A 89 14.99 -7.10 7.47
N ILE A 90 13.82 -6.49 7.20
CA ILE A 90 13.02 -6.80 6.03
C ILE A 90 13.69 -6.28 4.76
N ALA A 91 14.28 -5.09 4.77
CA ALA A 91 15.06 -4.56 3.65
C ALA A 91 16.23 -5.49 3.29
N THR A 92 16.96 -6.02 4.27
CA THR A 92 18.05 -7.01 4.02
C THR A 92 17.51 -8.26 3.30
N ILE A 93 16.29 -8.73 3.60
CA ILE A 93 15.69 -9.84 2.88
C ILE A 93 15.28 -9.42 1.47
N LEU A 94 14.74 -8.21 1.30
CA LEU A 94 14.36 -7.69 -0.02
C LEU A 94 15.57 -7.58 -0.95
N ASP A 95 16.74 -7.16 -0.43
CA ASP A 95 17.99 -7.04 -1.19
C ASP A 95 18.47 -8.38 -1.81
N GLU A 96 18.03 -9.53 -1.24
CA GLU A 96 18.33 -10.86 -1.80
C GLU A 96 17.56 -11.16 -3.09
N TYR A 97 16.42 -10.49 -3.33
CA TYR A 97 15.47 -10.83 -4.39
C TYR A 97 15.13 -9.68 -5.34
N PHE A 98 15.27 -8.43 -4.91
CA PHE A 98 14.80 -7.24 -5.60
C PHE A 98 15.86 -6.13 -5.58
N ASN A 99 15.75 -5.17 -6.49
CA ASN A 99 16.63 -4.02 -6.56
C ASN A 99 16.00 -2.84 -5.79
N GLU A 100 16.67 -2.34 -4.76
CA GLU A 100 16.23 -1.14 -4.05
C GLU A 100 16.20 0.05 -4.99
N LYS A 101 15.09 0.77 -5.00
CA LYS A 101 14.95 2.07 -5.67
C LYS A 101 15.10 3.20 -4.66
N ARG A 102 14.39 3.13 -3.54
CA ARG A 102 14.45 4.09 -2.42
C ARG A 102 13.84 3.51 -1.15
N ILE A 103 14.24 4.06 -0.03
CA ILE A 103 13.45 3.99 1.20
C ILE A 103 12.73 5.33 1.34
N ILE A 104 11.41 5.31 1.15
CA ILE A 104 10.57 6.49 1.29
C ILE A 104 10.26 6.69 2.77
N ILE A 105 10.40 7.92 3.25
CA ILE A 105 10.08 8.31 4.62
C ILE A 105 8.76 9.05 4.65
N TRP A 106 7.69 8.36 5.05
CA TRP A 106 6.44 9.05 5.35
C TRP A 106 6.52 9.69 6.73
N ALA A 107 6.82 11.01 6.75
CA ALA A 107 6.95 11.80 7.97
C ALA A 107 5.56 12.25 8.44
N ARG A 108 5.01 11.58 9.46
CA ARG A 108 3.70 11.88 10.03
C ARG A 108 3.73 13.20 10.80
N LYS A 109 2.84 14.14 10.49
CA LYS A 109 2.78 15.46 11.15
C LYS A 109 2.43 15.41 12.65
N ARG A 110 1.94 14.25 13.15
CA ARG A 110 1.54 14.07 14.55
C ARG A 110 2.28 12.90 15.17
N ASN A 111 2.94 13.15 16.28
CA ASN A 111 3.56 12.12 17.11
C ASN A 111 2.52 11.66 18.14
N PHE A 112 1.97 10.46 17.97
CA PHE A 112 0.96 9.91 18.89
C PHE A 112 1.56 9.12 20.05
N ASN A 113 2.85 8.82 20.01
CA ASN A 113 3.48 7.99 21.03
C ASN A 113 3.92 8.84 22.21
N ASN A 114 3.16 8.74 23.30
CA ASN A 114 3.60 9.27 24.58
C ASN A 114 4.70 8.36 25.16
N THR A 115 5.94 8.70 24.91
CA THR A 115 7.10 7.97 25.44
C THR A 115 7.38 8.27 26.91
N ARG A 116 6.58 9.16 27.52
CA ARG A 116 6.76 9.68 28.90
C ARG A 116 8.20 10.19 29.13
N GLY A 117 8.82 10.76 28.11
CA GLY A 117 10.19 11.28 28.16
C GLY A 117 11.30 10.22 28.18
N LYS A 118 10.99 8.93 27.98
CA LYS A 118 11.97 7.83 28.05
C LYS A 118 12.62 7.49 26.69
N ALA A 119 12.07 7.99 25.57
CA ALA A 119 12.59 7.75 24.24
C ALA A 119 12.12 8.85 23.27
N LEU A 120 12.70 8.89 22.06
CA LEU A 120 12.19 9.72 20.99
C LEU A 120 10.82 9.19 20.52
N ALA A 121 9.85 10.07 20.32
CA ALA A 121 8.58 9.73 19.72
C ALA A 121 8.78 9.36 18.24
N SER A 122 8.04 8.35 17.75
CA SER A 122 8.11 7.96 16.34
C SER A 122 7.39 8.97 15.47
N GLY A 123 8.13 9.67 14.61
CA GLY A 123 7.61 10.70 13.69
C GLY A 123 7.42 10.23 12.26
N TYR A 124 7.82 9.00 11.90
CA TYR A 124 7.76 8.52 10.52
C TYR A 124 7.44 7.02 10.41
N GLU A 125 7.02 6.61 9.23
CA GLU A 125 6.98 5.22 8.78
C GLU A 125 7.82 5.09 7.50
N PRO A 126 8.71 4.07 7.41
CA PRO A 126 9.45 3.79 6.19
C PRO A 126 8.58 2.97 5.23
N ILE A 127 8.75 3.23 3.93
CA ILE A 127 8.16 2.44 2.85
C ILE A 127 9.32 1.98 1.98
N CYS A 128 9.53 0.68 1.92
CA CYS A 128 10.53 0.07 1.04
C CYS A 128 10.00 0.11 -0.39
N TYR A 129 10.66 0.86 -1.26
CA TYR A 129 10.37 0.90 -2.70
C TYR A 129 11.45 0.13 -3.44
N TYR A 130 11.05 -1.01 -4.00
CA TYR A 130 11.90 -1.97 -4.73
C TYR A 130 11.32 -2.26 -6.10
N CYS A 131 12.13 -2.89 -6.97
CA CYS A 131 11.71 -3.33 -8.29
C CYS A 131 12.23 -4.72 -8.59
N ASN A 132 11.42 -5.54 -9.27
CA ASN A 132 11.85 -6.85 -9.78
C ASN A 132 12.60 -6.71 -11.12
N GLY A 133 13.69 -5.98 -11.12
CA GLY A 133 14.50 -5.62 -12.28
C GLY A 133 14.94 -4.16 -12.24
N ASP A 134 15.43 -3.64 -13.35
CA ASP A 134 16.02 -2.29 -13.39
C ASP A 134 15.06 -1.23 -13.91
N ASN A 135 14.08 -1.61 -14.73
CA ASN A 135 13.21 -0.73 -15.51
C ASN A 135 11.77 -0.65 -14.94
N GLY A 136 11.62 -0.55 -13.62
CA GLY A 136 10.31 -0.36 -12.99
C GLY A 136 9.64 0.95 -13.43
N VAL A 137 8.31 0.94 -13.41
CA VAL A 137 7.51 2.14 -13.70
C VAL A 137 7.86 3.25 -12.72
N PHE A 138 8.17 4.42 -13.25
CA PHE A 138 8.29 5.64 -12.45
C PHE A 138 7.66 6.82 -13.19
N ASN A 139 6.53 7.27 -12.70
CA ASN A 139 5.83 8.44 -13.21
C ASN A 139 6.28 9.68 -12.42
N ASN A 140 6.79 10.69 -13.12
CA ASN A 140 7.25 11.94 -12.51
C ASN A 140 6.08 12.81 -12.06
N VAL A 141 5.41 12.40 -10.98
CA VAL A 141 4.30 13.15 -10.38
C VAL A 141 4.83 14.43 -9.75
N LYS A 142 4.17 15.53 -10.07
CA LYS A 142 4.47 16.85 -9.48
C LYS A 142 3.53 17.14 -8.33
N ILE A 143 4.06 17.68 -7.25
CA ILE A 143 3.27 18.16 -6.11
C ILE A 143 3.40 19.68 -5.96
N LYS A 144 2.39 20.31 -5.38
CA LYS A 144 2.47 21.72 -5.02
C LYS A 144 3.53 21.90 -3.92
N PRO A 145 4.43 22.87 -4.06
CA PRO A 145 5.44 23.12 -3.04
C PRO A 145 4.79 23.58 -1.73
N ASP A 146 5.28 23.08 -0.60
CA ASP A 146 4.86 23.53 0.74
C ASP A 146 5.57 24.84 1.10
N THR A 147 5.29 25.90 0.32
CA THR A 147 5.82 27.25 0.55
C THR A 147 4.71 28.28 0.38
N LYS A 148 4.73 29.29 1.24
CA LYS A 148 3.84 30.46 1.13
C LYS A 148 4.44 31.62 0.32
N ARG A 149 5.67 31.45 -0.18
CA ARG A 149 6.34 32.47 -1.00
C ARG A 149 5.72 32.50 -2.40
N LYS A 150 4.85 33.46 -2.63
CA LYS A 150 4.07 33.62 -3.87
C LYS A 150 4.95 33.68 -5.12
N GLU A 151 6.08 34.36 -5.07
CA GLU A 151 7.07 34.45 -6.13
C GLU A 151 7.63 33.07 -6.60
N TYR A 152 7.72 32.10 -5.70
CA TYR A 152 8.14 30.74 -6.05
C TYR A 152 6.96 29.92 -6.60
N VAL A 153 5.74 30.13 -6.06
CA VAL A 153 4.54 29.39 -6.47
C VAL A 153 4.07 29.81 -7.86
N ASP A 154 4.04 31.11 -8.13
CA ASP A 154 3.54 31.67 -9.39
C ASP A 154 4.64 31.74 -10.47
N GLY A 155 5.90 31.52 -10.10
CA GLY A 155 7.08 31.61 -10.98
C GLY A 155 7.71 30.22 -11.23
N PHE A 156 8.90 30.01 -10.66
CA PHE A 156 9.76 28.85 -10.92
C PHE A 156 9.10 27.51 -10.59
N LEU A 157 8.15 27.48 -9.64
CA LEU A 157 7.47 26.28 -9.15
C LEU A 157 6.00 26.19 -9.59
N LYS A 158 5.56 26.97 -10.56
CA LYS A 158 4.16 26.97 -11.05
C LYS A 158 3.67 25.59 -11.50
N ASP A 159 4.57 24.80 -12.08
CA ASP A 159 4.27 23.45 -12.57
C ASP A 159 4.45 22.38 -11.47
N GLY A 160 4.69 22.78 -10.22
CA GLY A 160 4.98 21.91 -9.09
C GLY A 160 6.44 21.47 -9.02
N ILE A 161 6.75 20.74 -7.95
CA ILE A 161 8.07 20.15 -7.70
C ILE A 161 8.02 18.62 -7.83
N THR A 162 9.13 18.04 -8.25
CA THR A 162 9.30 16.58 -8.22
C THR A 162 9.26 16.09 -6.77
N LEU A 163 8.60 14.95 -6.54
CA LEU A 163 8.58 14.30 -5.25
C LEU A 163 9.99 13.94 -4.79
N SER A 164 10.28 14.22 -3.52
CA SER A 164 11.44 13.64 -2.82
C SER A 164 11.03 12.30 -2.18
N ASP A 165 11.99 11.64 -1.59
CA ASP A 165 11.78 10.43 -0.79
C ASP A 165 11.32 10.72 0.65
N VAL A 166 11.16 11.99 1.03
CA VAL A 166 10.58 12.40 2.33
C VAL A 166 9.23 13.08 2.11
N TRP A 167 8.16 12.42 2.59
CA TRP A 167 6.78 12.88 2.43
C TRP A 167 6.22 13.40 3.75
N SER A 168 6.24 14.70 3.94
CA SER A 168 5.76 15.37 5.15
C SER A 168 4.40 16.08 4.97
N ASP A 169 3.88 16.12 3.75
CA ASP A 169 2.63 16.80 3.41
C ASP A 169 1.37 15.95 3.63
N ILE A 170 1.53 14.64 3.89
CA ILE A 170 0.44 13.71 4.18
C ILE A 170 0.40 13.39 5.67
N SER A 171 -0.67 13.80 6.34
CA SER A 171 -0.86 13.50 7.77
C SER A 171 -1.42 12.09 7.98
N ALA A 172 -1.10 11.47 9.12
CA ALA A 172 -1.82 10.29 9.58
C ALA A 172 -3.31 10.63 9.82
N LEU A 173 -4.19 9.62 9.68
CA LEU A 173 -5.63 9.79 9.85
C LEU A 173 -5.96 10.17 11.31
N PRO A 174 -6.62 11.31 11.55
CA PRO A 174 -7.17 11.62 12.86
C PRO A 174 -8.36 10.69 13.17
N HIS A 175 -8.64 10.47 14.46
CA HIS A 175 -9.73 9.60 14.90
C HIS A 175 -11.12 10.02 14.37
N ASN A 176 -11.33 11.31 14.17
CA ASN A 176 -12.58 11.89 13.67
C ASN A 176 -12.58 12.10 12.15
N SER A 177 -11.64 11.52 11.42
CA SER A 177 -11.65 11.58 9.96
C SER A 177 -12.83 10.79 9.40
N LYS A 178 -13.53 11.36 8.41
CA LYS A 178 -14.60 10.66 7.67
C LYS A 178 -14.07 9.42 6.92
N GLU A 179 -12.80 9.42 6.58
CA GLU A 179 -12.10 8.31 5.92
C GLU A 179 -11.79 7.15 6.89
N LYS A 180 -11.71 7.44 8.19
CA LYS A 180 -11.30 6.49 9.21
C LYS A 180 -12.40 5.47 9.48
N LEU A 181 -12.08 4.20 9.24
CA LEU A 181 -12.91 3.05 9.61
C LEU A 181 -12.40 2.42 10.92
N ASN A 182 -13.10 1.38 11.37
CA ASN A 182 -12.71 0.62 12.55
C ASN A 182 -11.52 -0.32 12.26
N HIS A 183 -10.39 0.27 11.84
CA HIS A 183 -9.12 -0.43 11.63
C HIS A 183 -7.99 0.39 12.29
N PRO A 184 -7.16 -0.21 13.16
CA PRO A 184 -6.21 0.54 14.00
C PRO A 184 -5.13 1.25 13.20
N THR A 185 -4.60 0.62 12.17
CA THR A 185 -3.44 1.09 11.39
C THR A 185 -3.79 1.54 9.97
N GLN A 186 -5.06 1.87 9.70
CA GLN A 186 -5.49 2.30 8.36
C GLN A 186 -4.59 3.40 7.79
N LYS A 187 -4.10 3.19 6.57
CA LYS A 187 -3.31 4.19 5.84
C LYS A 187 -4.21 5.23 5.18
N PRO A 188 -3.77 6.50 5.11
CA PRO A 188 -4.49 7.56 4.39
C PRO A 188 -4.64 7.24 2.90
N GLN A 189 -5.82 7.49 2.33
CA GLN A 189 -6.09 7.32 0.90
C GLN A 189 -5.07 8.09 0.05
N LYS A 190 -4.81 9.36 0.39
CA LYS A 190 -3.82 10.20 -0.32
C LYS A 190 -2.41 9.60 -0.34
N LEU A 191 -2.03 8.80 0.66
CA LEU A 191 -0.73 8.14 0.69
C LEU A 191 -0.68 6.98 -0.32
N ILE A 192 -1.72 6.18 -0.36
CA ILE A 192 -1.85 5.05 -1.29
C ILE A 192 -2.02 5.56 -2.72
N GLU A 193 -2.86 6.58 -2.95
CA GLU A 193 -3.01 7.25 -4.24
C GLU A 193 -1.65 7.69 -4.81
N ARG A 194 -0.83 8.36 -3.98
CA ARG A 194 0.50 8.82 -4.40
C ARG A 194 1.40 7.65 -4.83
N ILE A 195 1.42 6.55 -4.08
CA ILE A 195 2.20 5.36 -4.43
C ILE A 195 1.72 4.78 -5.77
N ILE A 196 0.40 4.65 -5.95
CA ILE A 196 -0.19 4.16 -7.21
C ILE A 196 0.23 5.06 -8.38
N GLN A 197 0.11 6.38 -8.22
CA GLN A 197 0.42 7.32 -9.29
C GLN A 197 1.89 7.31 -9.69
N ILE A 198 2.83 7.19 -8.75
CA ILE A 198 4.26 7.20 -9.08
C ILE A 198 4.78 5.87 -9.63
N GLY A 199 4.21 4.75 -9.17
CA GLY A 199 4.80 3.42 -9.37
C GLY A 199 4.01 2.46 -10.24
N THR A 200 2.88 2.87 -10.84
CA THR A 200 2.02 2.00 -11.64
C THR A 200 1.39 2.74 -12.82
N ASN A 201 0.93 2.01 -13.85
CA ASN A 201 0.17 2.55 -14.97
C ASN A 201 -1.31 2.17 -14.90
N GLU A 202 -2.16 2.84 -15.66
CA GLU A 202 -3.56 2.45 -15.80
C GLU A 202 -3.68 1.04 -16.37
N GLY A 203 -4.63 0.27 -15.83
CA GLY A 203 -4.85 -1.12 -16.20
C GLY A 203 -3.93 -2.14 -15.50
N ASP A 204 -2.84 -1.71 -14.85
CA ASP A 204 -1.95 -2.61 -14.10
C ASP A 204 -2.69 -3.32 -12.95
N LEU A 205 -2.28 -4.54 -12.67
CA LEU A 205 -2.81 -5.38 -11.59
C LEU A 205 -1.95 -5.26 -10.34
N ILE A 206 -2.54 -4.78 -9.26
CA ILE A 206 -1.86 -4.53 -7.97
C ILE A 206 -2.33 -5.54 -6.93
N LEU A 207 -1.40 -6.12 -6.20
CA LEU A 207 -1.68 -7.00 -5.06
C LEU A 207 -1.45 -6.26 -3.74
N ASP A 208 -2.40 -6.44 -2.81
CA ASP A 208 -2.22 -6.24 -1.37
C ASP A 208 -2.63 -7.51 -0.63
N ASN A 209 -1.66 -8.19 -0.02
CA ASN A 209 -1.91 -9.45 0.67
C ASN A 209 -2.20 -9.31 2.18
N CYS A 210 -2.33 -8.08 2.68
CA CYS A 210 -2.72 -7.76 4.07
C CYS A 210 -3.67 -6.56 4.06
N SER A 211 -4.79 -6.68 3.35
CA SER A 211 -5.58 -5.53 2.88
C SER A 211 -6.31 -4.72 3.96
N GLY A 212 -6.51 -5.30 5.14
CA GLY A 212 -7.12 -4.62 6.29
C GLY A 212 -8.46 -3.97 5.92
N SER A 213 -8.48 -2.65 5.89
CA SER A 213 -9.68 -1.86 5.58
C SER A 213 -9.96 -1.66 4.08
N GLY A 214 -9.20 -2.27 3.17
CA GLY A 214 -9.40 -2.18 1.73
C GLY A 214 -9.07 -0.82 1.10
N THR A 215 -8.22 -0.01 1.72
CA THR A 215 -7.87 1.34 1.20
C THR A 215 -7.26 1.25 -0.20
N LEU A 216 -6.41 0.24 -0.46
CA LEU A 216 -5.79 0.08 -1.77
C LEU A 216 -6.82 -0.20 -2.87
N ALA A 217 -7.85 -1.04 -2.63
CA ALA A 217 -8.90 -1.30 -3.62
C ALA A 217 -9.59 -0.01 -4.07
N ILE A 218 -9.97 0.84 -3.11
CA ILE A 218 -10.61 2.13 -3.40
C ILE A 218 -9.72 3.01 -4.28
N GLU A 219 -8.44 3.09 -3.94
CA GLU A 219 -7.52 3.93 -4.70
C GLU A 219 -7.15 3.31 -6.06
N CYS A 220 -7.14 1.98 -6.21
CA CYS A 220 -7.02 1.31 -7.49
C CYS A 220 -8.21 1.64 -8.40
N ILE A 221 -9.45 1.56 -7.88
CA ILE A 221 -10.67 1.89 -8.65
C ILE A 221 -10.62 3.35 -9.10
N ARG A 222 -10.31 4.30 -8.21
CA ARG A 222 -10.21 5.73 -8.54
C ARG A 222 -9.19 6.04 -9.62
N ASN A 223 -8.11 5.27 -9.66
CA ASN A 223 -6.99 5.50 -10.57
C ASN A 223 -6.98 4.52 -11.76
N ASN A 224 -8.06 3.83 -12.06
CA ASN A 224 -8.18 2.86 -13.17
C ASN A 224 -7.14 1.72 -13.13
N ARG A 225 -6.85 1.20 -11.95
CA ARG A 225 -6.00 0.00 -11.77
C ARG A 225 -6.85 -1.20 -11.41
N ASN A 226 -6.40 -2.40 -11.85
CA ASN A 226 -6.94 -3.65 -11.34
C ASN A 226 -6.28 -4.00 -10.01
N TRP A 227 -6.96 -4.80 -9.21
CA TRP A 227 -6.46 -5.14 -7.88
C TRP A 227 -6.82 -6.57 -7.47
N ILE A 228 -6.05 -7.12 -6.56
CA ILE A 228 -6.32 -8.33 -5.78
C ILE A 228 -5.99 -8.01 -4.35
N MET A 229 -6.91 -8.32 -3.45
CA MET A 229 -6.73 -8.14 -2.02
C MET A 229 -6.84 -9.49 -1.33
N ILE A 230 -6.06 -9.68 -0.26
CA ILE A 230 -6.16 -10.84 0.61
C ILE A 230 -6.29 -10.34 2.05
N GLU A 231 -7.26 -10.87 2.78
CA GLU A 231 -7.46 -10.55 4.19
C GLU A 231 -7.78 -11.80 4.98
N GLN A 232 -7.05 -12.02 6.06
CA GLN A 232 -7.19 -13.21 6.90
C GLN A 232 -8.32 -13.05 7.93
N LYS A 233 -8.47 -11.83 8.50
CA LYS A 233 -9.45 -11.59 9.56
C LYS A 233 -10.83 -11.35 8.96
N GLU A 234 -11.79 -12.21 9.27
CA GLU A 234 -13.16 -12.16 8.72
C GLU A 234 -13.83 -10.78 8.92
N GLU A 235 -13.62 -10.16 10.08
CA GLU A 235 -14.15 -8.82 10.38
C GLU A 235 -13.64 -7.78 9.37
N TYR A 236 -12.33 -7.77 9.07
CA TYR A 236 -11.74 -6.82 8.13
C TYR A 236 -12.03 -7.19 6.68
N TYR A 237 -12.12 -8.48 6.38
CA TYR A 237 -12.60 -8.96 5.08
C TYR A 237 -14.01 -8.41 4.78
N ASN A 238 -14.96 -8.59 5.70
CA ASN A 238 -16.33 -8.08 5.55
C ASN A 238 -16.38 -6.55 5.50
N LEU A 239 -15.56 -5.87 6.31
CA LEU A 239 -15.43 -4.41 6.32
C LEU A 239 -14.96 -3.89 4.94
N SER A 240 -13.94 -4.52 4.38
CA SER A 240 -13.36 -4.13 3.09
C SER A 240 -14.30 -4.44 1.92
N LEU A 241 -15.00 -5.57 1.94
CA LEU A 241 -16.05 -5.90 0.94
C LEU A 241 -17.12 -4.82 0.91
N LYS A 242 -17.70 -4.52 2.08
CA LYS A 242 -18.74 -3.50 2.19
C LYS A 242 -18.25 -2.14 1.70
N ARG A 243 -17.03 -1.76 2.09
CA ARG A 243 -16.44 -0.48 1.67
C ARG A 243 -16.30 -0.38 0.15
N VAL A 244 -15.85 -1.45 -0.51
CA VAL A 244 -15.71 -1.48 -1.98
C VAL A 244 -17.08 -1.42 -2.65
N GLU A 245 -18.06 -2.18 -2.14
CA GLU A 245 -19.43 -2.16 -2.65
C GLU A 245 -20.09 -0.78 -2.52
N ASP A 246 -20.03 -0.16 -1.33
CA ASP A 246 -20.56 1.19 -1.08
C ASP A 246 -19.90 2.22 -2.01
N PHE A 247 -18.59 2.08 -2.23
CA PHE A 247 -17.85 2.96 -3.13
C PHE A 247 -18.30 2.80 -4.59
N LEU A 248 -18.41 1.58 -5.10
CA LEU A 248 -18.87 1.32 -6.47
C LEU A 248 -20.31 1.81 -6.68
N ASN A 249 -21.18 1.60 -5.70
CA ASN A 249 -22.57 2.08 -5.75
C ASN A 249 -22.65 3.62 -5.82
N SER A 250 -21.71 4.33 -5.18
CA SER A 250 -21.68 5.80 -5.25
C SER A 250 -21.42 6.33 -6.66
N PHE A 251 -20.65 5.60 -7.48
CA PHE A 251 -20.42 5.96 -8.89
C PHE A 251 -21.61 5.68 -9.80
N SER A 252 -22.41 4.65 -9.50
CA SER A 252 -23.57 4.31 -10.32
C SER A 252 -24.77 5.27 -10.15
N HIS A 253 -24.73 6.12 -9.12
CA HIS A 253 -25.78 7.12 -8.86
C HIS A 253 -25.45 8.52 -9.40
N GLU A 254 -24.25 8.77 -9.90
CA GLU A 254 -23.96 9.98 -10.68
C GLU A 254 -24.46 9.75 -12.11
N THR A 255 -25.76 10.04 -12.33
CA THR A 255 -26.39 10.07 -13.66
C THR A 255 -25.65 11.04 -14.58
N PRO A 256 -25.53 10.74 -15.90
CA PRO A 256 -24.95 11.68 -16.86
C PRO A 256 -25.76 13.00 -16.81
N ILE A 257 -25.04 14.11 -16.68
CA ILE A 257 -25.64 15.43 -16.96
C ILE A 257 -26.11 15.36 -18.40
N GLU A 258 -27.44 15.33 -18.61
CA GLU A 258 -28.00 15.54 -19.92
C GLU A 258 -27.48 16.88 -20.46
N ASP A 259 -26.72 16.80 -21.55
CA ASP A 259 -26.37 17.97 -22.35
C ASP A 259 -27.69 18.64 -22.78
N GLY A 260 -28.11 19.62 -21.97
CA GLY A 260 -29.21 20.49 -22.27
C GLY A 260 -28.90 21.33 -23.50
N LYS A 261 -29.74 21.19 -24.49
CA LYS A 261 -29.80 21.89 -25.76
C LYS A 261 -29.56 23.41 -25.67
#